data_ddeade47844166e48cf5d8186c721a0a
#
_entry.id   ddeade47844166e48cf5d8186c721a0a
#
_cell.length_a   1.000
_cell.length_b   1.000
_cell.length_c   1.000
_cell.angle_alpha   90.00
_cell.angle_beta   90.00
_cell.angle_gamma   90.00
#
_symmetry.space_group_name_H-M   'P 1'
#
loop_
_entity.id
_entity.type
_entity.pdbx_description
1 polymer ?
#
loop_
_entity_poly.entity_id
_entity_poly.type
_entity_poly.pdbx_seq_one_letter_code
_entity_poly.pdbx_strand_id
1 'polypeptide(L)'
;MNGQGVSVAMNMYDLCIVGAGVVGCAIARELAGRRGSRPLRIIVLERHGDVGLETSGRNSGVLHSGIHERPGSLKSSLAREGSALAVAYAELRNIPLLRCGMVIAISRDDIRRGLWREISMLRRLWLNAWRSKIRMSFVTPSGLRSLEPNLRASCGIVIPSVCVIDSLAFVQSLRNDAQAAGVEIAFDNRVIGMEEQGPAYLVTTDRRQIRTAGLINAAGLHADDIAALALSNSKYSIRPVRGEYYELVASSQKRSIGRLVYPALPPKATGKGIHLGPRPNGQVFVGPNEVPIVDKSDYLSHPTPPGVFLEALQKFLPALKESDLRWGYAGIRPCVMAGEQRKSDFIVSVDRDSPLLINLVGIESPGLSAAMALARHVTDLSCIRQRFHAPAPSVVDHSR
;
A
#
# COMPACT_ATOMS: atom_id res chain seq x y z
N MET A 1 8.52 -18.59 -53.94
CA MET A 1 7.77 -17.44 -53.39
C MET A 1 8.39 -17.11 -52.06
N ASN A 2 9.23 -16.07 -52.05
CA ASN A 2 9.98 -15.65 -50.86
C ASN A 2 9.03 -14.84 -49.98
N GLY A 3 8.55 -15.43 -48.89
CA GLY A 3 7.86 -14.73 -47.82
C GLY A 3 8.84 -13.88 -47.02
N GLN A 4 9.07 -12.64 -47.43
CA GLN A 4 9.73 -11.64 -46.58
C GLN A 4 8.76 -11.32 -45.44
N GLY A 5 8.95 -11.96 -44.28
CA GLY A 5 8.35 -11.54 -43.04
C GLY A 5 8.82 -10.14 -42.70
N VAL A 6 7.94 -9.16 -42.84
CA VAL A 6 8.18 -7.80 -42.34
C VAL A 6 8.37 -7.90 -40.83
N SER A 7 9.62 -7.94 -40.41
CA SER A 7 9.98 -7.77 -39.00
C SER A 7 9.59 -6.33 -38.62
N VAL A 8 8.38 -6.16 -38.12
CA VAL A 8 7.99 -4.93 -37.45
C VAL A 8 8.95 -4.81 -36.26
N ALA A 9 9.88 -3.85 -36.36
CA ALA A 9 10.81 -3.58 -35.28
C ALA A 9 10.01 -3.24 -34.02
N MET A 10 9.90 -4.22 -33.11
CA MET A 10 9.17 -4.04 -31.86
C MET A 10 9.87 -2.94 -31.08
N ASN A 11 9.15 -1.86 -30.83
CA ASN A 11 9.65 -0.73 -30.05
C ASN A 11 10.13 -1.20 -28.67
N MET A 12 11.40 -0.95 -28.37
CA MET A 12 12.00 -1.35 -27.10
C MET A 12 11.75 -0.27 -26.06
N TYR A 13 11.19 -0.65 -24.90
CA TYR A 13 11.08 0.21 -23.74
C TYR A 13 12.35 0.11 -22.88
N ASP A 14 12.67 1.19 -22.18
CA ASP A 14 13.74 1.17 -21.19
C ASP A 14 13.29 0.40 -19.95
N LEU A 15 12.06 0.65 -19.50
CA LEU A 15 11.46 0.01 -18.34
C LEU A 15 10.01 -0.37 -18.58
N CYS A 16 9.66 -1.58 -18.17
CA CYS A 16 8.30 -2.07 -18.04
C CYS A 16 7.95 -2.20 -16.56
N ILE A 17 6.85 -1.59 -16.13
CA ILE A 17 6.30 -1.74 -14.78
C ILE A 17 5.06 -2.60 -14.89
N VAL A 18 4.97 -3.68 -14.11
CA VAL A 18 3.80 -4.56 -14.09
C VAL A 18 2.91 -4.21 -12.90
N GLY A 19 1.70 -3.75 -13.19
CA GLY A 19 0.68 -3.33 -12.22
C GLY A 19 0.56 -1.80 -12.10
N ALA A 20 -0.64 -1.27 -12.34
CA ALA A 20 -1.01 0.14 -12.15
C ALA A 20 -1.75 0.39 -10.81
N GLY A 21 -1.32 -0.30 -9.76
CA GLY A 21 -1.67 0.05 -8.39
C GLY A 21 -0.91 1.30 -7.92
N VAL A 22 -1.16 1.72 -6.67
CA VAL A 22 -0.52 2.92 -6.09
C VAL A 22 1.01 2.90 -6.20
N VAL A 23 1.63 1.71 -6.04
CA VAL A 23 3.09 1.56 -6.09
C VAL A 23 3.59 1.72 -7.51
N GLY A 24 3.01 1.00 -8.48
CA GLY A 24 3.41 1.10 -9.89
C GLY A 24 3.23 2.49 -10.46
N CYS A 25 2.10 3.15 -10.18
CA CYS A 25 1.85 4.54 -10.60
C CYS A 25 2.82 5.54 -9.94
N ALA A 26 3.15 5.34 -8.65
CA ALA A 26 4.12 6.19 -7.97
C ALA A 26 5.54 6.04 -8.54
N ILE A 27 5.96 4.79 -8.85
CA ILE A 27 7.26 4.52 -9.48
C ILE A 27 7.32 5.09 -10.89
N ALA A 28 6.28 4.88 -11.70
CA ALA A 28 6.20 5.41 -13.05
C ALA A 28 6.34 6.93 -13.08
N ARG A 29 5.59 7.62 -12.21
CA ARG A 29 5.67 9.07 -12.03
C ARG A 29 7.06 9.53 -11.58
N GLU A 30 7.66 8.87 -10.59
CA GLU A 30 8.96 9.25 -10.04
C GLU A 30 10.08 9.08 -11.08
N LEU A 31 10.08 7.96 -11.83
CA LEU A 31 11.04 7.69 -12.90
C LEU A 31 10.93 8.71 -14.05
N ALA A 32 9.71 9.01 -14.49
CA ALA A 32 9.48 9.95 -15.58
C ALA A 32 9.80 11.40 -15.19
N GLY A 33 9.66 11.75 -13.91
CA GLY A 33 10.00 13.08 -13.39
C GLY A 33 11.49 13.32 -13.17
N ARG A 34 12.33 12.27 -13.22
CA ARG A 34 13.78 12.43 -13.03
C ARG A 34 14.46 12.86 -14.33
N ARG A 35 15.36 13.83 -14.20
CA ARG A 35 16.19 14.30 -15.33
C ARG A 35 17.34 13.32 -15.53
N GLY A 36 17.42 12.74 -16.73
CA GLY A 36 18.54 11.96 -17.22
C GLY A 36 19.07 12.54 -18.51
N SER A 37 20.00 11.85 -19.17
CA SER A 37 20.56 12.25 -20.48
C SER A 37 19.50 12.30 -21.60
N ARG A 38 18.43 11.51 -21.45
CA ARG A 38 17.25 11.49 -22.33
C ARG A 38 16.01 11.10 -21.54
N PRO A 39 14.79 11.41 -22.04
CA PRO A 39 13.56 10.85 -21.49
C PRO A 39 13.57 9.31 -21.58
N LEU A 40 13.10 8.64 -20.54
CA LEU A 40 12.93 7.18 -20.52
C LEU A 40 11.64 6.80 -21.24
N ARG A 41 11.69 5.74 -22.04
CA ARG A 41 10.52 5.08 -22.60
C ARG A 41 10.00 4.07 -21.58
N ILE A 42 8.97 4.45 -20.85
CA ILE A 42 8.38 3.64 -19.77
C ILE A 42 7.00 3.18 -20.19
N ILE A 43 6.70 1.90 -19.96
CA ILE A 43 5.36 1.34 -20.08
C ILE A 43 4.91 0.75 -18.74
N VAL A 44 3.66 0.97 -18.39
CA VAL A 44 2.97 0.28 -17.30
C VAL A 44 1.95 -0.68 -17.89
N LEU A 45 2.02 -1.96 -17.54
CA LEU A 45 1.05 -2.98 -17.94
C LEU A 45 0.07 -3.23 -16.81
N GLU A 46 -1.21 -3.02 -17.08
CA GLU A 46 -2.29 -3.25 -16.10
C GLU A 46 -3.29 -4.27 -16.68
N ARG A 47 -3.67 -5.25 -15.88
CA ARG A 47 -4.60 -6.31 -16.29
C ARG A 47 -6.06 -5.87 -16.37
N HIS A 48 -6.41 -4.82 -15.64
CA HIS A 48 -7.76 -4.25 -15.60
C HIS A 48 -7.90 -3.03 -16.54
N GLY A 49 -9.14 -2.59 -16.75
CA GLY A 49 -9.47 -1.44 -17.58
C GLY A 49 -9.19 -0.08 -16.93
N ASP A 50 -8.77 -0.02 -15.67
CA ASP A 50 -8.39 1.23 -14.97
C ASP A 50 -7.42 0.92 -13.81
N VAL A 51 -6.87 1.97 -13.21
CA VAL A 51 -5.90 1.89 -12.11
C VAL A 51 -6.57 1.58 -10.77
N GLY A 52 -5.83 0.92 -9.88
CA GLY A 52 -6.18 0.80 -8.47
C GLY A 52 -7.39 -0.05 -8.14
N LEU A 53 -7.88 -0.89 -9.04
CA LEU A 53 -9.13 -1.65 -8.86
C LEU A 53 -9.05 -2.80 -7.84
N GLU A 54 -7.85 -3.17 -7.40
CA GLU A 54 -7.63 -4.18 -6.37
C GLU A 54 -7.24 -3.56 -5.01
N THR A 55 -6.18 -4.05 -4.37
CA THR A 55 -5.71 -3.65 -3.04
C THR A 55 -5.59 -2.13 -2.87
N SER A 56 -5.17 -1.41 -3.92
CA SER A 56 -4.94 0.04 -3.86
C SER A 56 -6.21 0.88 -3.74
N GLY A 57 -7.34 0.46 -4.31
CA GLY A 57 -8.63 1.13 -4.18
C GLY A 57 -9.53 0.51 -3.11
N ARG A 58 -9.21 -0.71 -2.64
CA ARG A 58 -10.04 -1.48 -1.70
C ARG A 58 -9.40 -1.53 -0.30
N ASN A 59 -9.13 -0.35 0.29
CA ASN A 59 -8.50 -0.22 1.60
C ASN A 59 -9.17 0.89 2.43
N SER A 60 -8.68 1.13 3.66
CA SER A 60 -9.25 2.14 4.55
C SER A 60 -8.87 3.59 4.20
N GLY A 61 -7.96 3.82 3.27
CA GLY A 61 -7.44 5.16 2.94
C GLY A 61 -6.52 5.76 4.00
N VAL A 62 -6.12 5.00 5.02
CA VAL A 62 -5.32 5.54 6.13
C VAL A 62 -3.88 5.75 5.73
N LEU A 63 -3.39 6.98 5.85
CA LEU A 63 -1.98 7.35 5.79
C LEU A 63 -1.38 7.20 7.20
N HIS A 64 -0.74 6.07 7.43
CA HIS A 64 -0.20 5.67 8.73
C HIS A 64 1.09 6.39 9.10
N SER A 65 1.28 6.64 10.40
CA SER A 65 2.52 7.20 10.95
C SER A 65 3.68 6.19 11.05
N GLY A 66 3.41 4.90 10.90
CA GLY A 66 4.39 3.82 11.11
C GLY A 66 4.51 3.35 12.57
N ILE A 67 3.68 3.84 13.50
CA ILE A 67 3.80 3.53 14.95
C ILE A 67 3.63 2.04 15.27
N HIS A 68 2.86 1.30 14.48
CA HIS A 68 2.65 -0.13 14.66
C HIS A 68 3.77 -1.00 14.06
N GLU A 69 4.60 -0.40 13.22
CA GLU A 69 5.65 -1.11 12.51
C GLU A 69 6.92 -1.25 13.37
N ARG A 70 7.73 -2.27 13.09
CA ARG A 70 9.00 -2.48 13.79
C ARG A 70 9.96 -1.32 13.47
N PRO A 71 10.49 -0.60 14.46
CA PRO A 71 11.48 0.45 14.23
C PRO A 71 12.69 -0.09 13.46
N GLY A 72 13.15 0.66 12.46
CA GLY A 72 14.26 0.26 11.58
C GLY A 72 13.88 -0.68 10.44
N SER A 73 12.63 -1.15 10.36
CA SER A 73 12.14 -1.87 9.19
C SER A 73 11.91 -0.94 8.00
N LEU A 74 11.91 -1.51 6.79
CA LEU A 74 11.60 -0.78 5.57
C LEU A 74 10.15 -0.22 5.62
N LYS A 75 9.20 -1.02 6.13
CA LYS A 75 7.82 -0.57 6.38
C LYS A 75 7.76 0.68 7.25
N SER A 76 8.52 0.71 8.36
CA SER A 76 8.47 1.83 9.31
C SER A 76 9.02 3.12 8.70
N SER A 77 10.17 3.06 8.03
CA SER A 77 10.81 4.23 7.42
C SER A 77 9.99 4.77 6.26
N LEU A 78 9.60 3.89 5.32
CA LEU A 78 8.85 4.27 4.12
C LEU A 78 7.42 4.73 4.44
N ALA A 79 6.75 4.15 5.44
CA ALA A 79 5.41 4.60 5.84
C ALA A 79 5.43 6.03 6.38
N ARG A 80 6.41 6.37 7.20
CA ARG A 80 6.52 7.71 7.78
C ARG A 80 6.84 8.76 6.72
N GLU A 81 7.88 8.52 5.91
CA GLU A 81 8.27 9.43 4.83
C GLU A 81 7.18 9.54 3.77
N GLY A 82 6.68 8.40 3.30
CA GLY A 82 5.69 8.34 2.25
C GLY A 82 4.35 8.96 2.65
N SER A 83 3.94 8.83 3.93
CA SER A 83 2.75 9.49 4.44
C SER A 83 2.88 11.02 4.36
N ALA A 84 4.04 11.57 4.73
CA ALA A 84 4.28 13.02 4.63
C ALA A 84 4.26 13.48 3.16
N LEU A 85 4.88 12.71 2.25
CA LEU A 85 4.86 12.98 0.82
C LEU A 85 3.44 12.89 0.22
N ALA A 86 2.67 11.88 0.62
CA ALA A 86 1.30 11.69 0.15
C ALA A 86 0.38 12.82 0.60
N VAL A 87 0.55 13.31 1.85
CA VAL A 87 -0.21 14.46 2.36
C VAL A 87 0.12 15.73 1.55
N ALA A 88 1.40 16.05 1.37
CA ALA A 88 1.81 17.22 0.59
C ALA A 88 1.34 17.13 -0.87
N TYR A 89 1.41 15.94 -1.46
CA TYR A 89 0.94 15.69 -2.81
C TYR A 89 -0.59 15.83 -2.93
N ALA A 90 -1.33 15.31 -1.95
CA ALA A 90 -2.79 15.42 -1.92
C ALA A 90 -3.25 16.87 -1.86
N GLU A 91 -2.58 17.70 -1.06
CA GLU A 91 -2.86 19.14 -0.97
C GLU A 91 -2.53 19.85 -2.29
N LEU A 92 -1.39 19.54 -2.90
CA LEU A 92 -0.98 20.11 -4.19
C LEU A 92 -1.97 19.78 -5.32
N ARG A 93 -2.53 18.57 -5.31
CA ARG A 93 -3.42 18.03 -6.35
C ARG A 93 -4.90 18.11 -6.01
N ASN A 94 -5.26 18.74 -4.88
CA ASN A 94 -6.64 18.85 -4.38
C ASN A 94 -7.33 17.47 -4.24
N ILE A 95 -6.57 16.44 -3.82
CA ILE A 95 -7.12 15.12 -3.56
C ILE A 95 -7.83 15.15 -2.21
N PRO A 96 -9.06 14.60 -2.09
CA PRO A 96 -9.78 14.58 -0.82
C PRO A 96 -8.96 13.93 0.29
N LEU A 97 -8.64 14.72 1.32
CA LEU A 97 -7.80 14.36 2.46
C LEU A 97 -8.45 14.83 3.75
N LEU A 98 -8.54 13.95 4.75
CA LEU A 98 -9.05 14.26 6.08
C LEU A 98 -7.94 14.13 7.12
N ARG A 99 -7.57 15.25 7.78
CA ARG A 99 -6.59 15.29 8.88
C ARG A 99 -7.29 15.00 10.20
N CYS A 100 -7.72 13.76 10.38
CA CYS A 100 -8.51 13.36 11.56
C CYS A 100 -7.68 12.93 12.76
N GLY A 101 -6.43 12.55 12.58
CA GLY A 101 -5.63 11.91 13.63
C GLY A 101 -6.15 10.50 13.98
N MET A 102 -5.46 9.86 14.91
CA MET A 102 -5.79 8.50 15.37
C MET A 102 -5.75 8.43 16.89
N VAL A 103 -6.72 7.74 17.46
CA VAL A 103 -6.78 7.35 18.88
C VAL A 103 -6.56 5.85 18.97
N ILE A 104 -5.58 5.41 19.75
CA ILE A 104 -5.46 4.01 20.20
C ILE A 104 -6.13 3.96 21.57
N ALA A 105 -7.29 3.31 21.65
CA ALA A 105 -8.13 3.30 22.84
C ALA A 105 -7.91 2.04 23.68
N ILE A 106 -7.89 2.18 25.00
CA ILE A 106 -7.78 1.11 25.99
C ILE A 106 -9.08 1.06 26.78
N SER A 107 -9.81 -0.06 26.68
CA SER A 107 -11.07 -0.23 27.41
C SER A 107 -10.84 -0.58 28.87
N ARG A 108 -11.89 -0.45 29.69
CA ARG A 108 -11.87 -0.92 31.10
C ARG A 108 -11.64 -2.42 31.19
N ASP A 109 -12.21 -3.18 30.28
CA ASP A 109 -12.10 -4.63 30.24
C ASP A 109 -10.69 -5.09 29.84
N ASP A 110 -10.04 -4.36 28.96
CA ASP A 110 -8.64 -4.62 28.62
C ASP A 110 -7.75 -4.48 29.85
N ILE A 111 -7.96 -3.44 30.68
CA ILE A 111 -7.22 -3.24 31.95
C ILE A 111 -7.52 -4.35 32.95
N ARG A 112 -8.79 -4.75 33.12
CA ARG A 112 -9.18 -5.82 34.04
C ARG A 112 -8.61 -7.18 33.65
N ARG A 113 -8.48 -7.47 32.37
CA ARG A 113 -7.93 -8.73 31.83
C ARG A 113 -6.42 -8.86 31.97
N GLY A 114 -5.70 -7.76 32.20
CA GLY A 114 -4.25 -7.83 32.40
C GLY A 114 -3.52 -6.51 32.31
N LEU A 115 -3.43 -5.78 33.38
CA LEU A 115 -2.74 -4.50 33.48
C LEU A 115 -1.28 -4.56 32.91
N TRP A 116 -0.54 -5.64 33.21
CA TRP A 116 0.84 -5.81 32.71
C TRP A 116 0.92 -5.93 31.19
N ARG A 117 -0.09 -6.51 30.56
CA ARG A 117 -0.19 -6.62 29.11
C ARG A 117 -0.36 -5.24 28.48
N GLU A 118 -1.22 -4.40 29.06
CA GLU A 118 -1.46 -3.04 28.59
C GLU A 118 -0.22 -2.14 28.78
N ILE A 119 0.46 -2.26 29.93
CA ILE A 119 1.73 -1.56 30.18
C ILE A 119 2.79 -1.97 29.14
N SER A 120 2.94 -3.26 28.84
CA SER A 120 3.88 -3.76 27.85
C SER A 120 3.57 -3.20 26.45
N MET A 121 2.31 -3.14 26.07
CA MET A 121 1.87 -2.55 24.81
C MET A 121 2.16 -1.04 24.75
N LEU A 122 1.78 -0.30 25.77
CA LEU A 122 2.05 1.14 25.87
C LEU A 122 3.55 1.44 25.77
N ARG A 123 4.37 0.65 26.49
CA ARG A 123 5.84 0.73 26.42
C ARG A 123 6.34 0.50 25.01
N ARG A 124 5.82 -0.51 24.29
CA ARG A 124 6.18 -0.80 22.91
C ARG A 124 5.83 0.37 22.00
N LEU A 125 4.61 0.88 22.07
CA LEU A 125 4.17 2.02 21.26
C LEU A 125 5.00 3.28 21.56
N TRP A 126 5.29 3.53 22.84
CA TRP A 126 6.14 4.64 23.23
C TRP A 126 7.56 4.52 22.65
N LEU A 127 8.18 3.34 22.76
CA LEU A 127 9.51 3.08 22.18
C LEU A 127 9.50 3.22 20.65
N ASN A 128 8.46 2.72 20.00
CA ASN A 128 8.30 2.86 18.54
C ASN A 128 8.17 4.33 18.15
N ALA A 129 7.34 5.09 18.86
CA ALA A 129 7.15 6.51 18.60
C ALA A 129 8.44 7.31 18.81
N TRP A 130 9.15 7.05 19.92
CA TRP A 130 10.42 7.71 20.22
C TRP A 130 11.48 7.40 19.15
N ARG A 131 11.70 6.12 18.83
CA ARG A 131 12.68 5.70 17.82
C ARG A 131 12.34 6.18 16.40
N SER A 132 11.06 6.25 16.08
CA SER A 132 10.57 6.69 14.78
C SER A 132 10.25 8.19 14.73
N LYS A 133 10.52 8.96 15.80
CA LYS A 133 10.22 10.40 15.92
C LYS A 133 8.76 10.74 15.60
N ILE A 134 7.83 9.90 16.06
CA ILE A 134 6.38 10.08 15.88
C ILE A 134 5.83 10.84 17.09
N ARG A 135 5.17 11.98 16.86
CA ARG A 135 4.48 12.73 17.91
C ARG A 135 3.27 11.96 18.39
N MET A 136 3.19 11.72 19.71
CA MET A 136 2.02 11.12 20.35
C MET A 136 1.78 11.77 21.71
N SER A 137 0.55 11.64 22.22
CA SER A 137 0.15 12.13 23.54
C SER A 137 -0.69 11.08 24.24
N PHE A 138 -0.47 10.88 25.55
CA PHE A 138 -1.37 10.11 26.39
C PHE A 138 -2.59 10.96 26.76
N VAL A 139 -3.76 10.34 26.76
CA VAL A 139 -5.01 11.04 26.97
C VAL A 139 -5.84 10.33 28.05
N THR A 140 -6.29 11.10 29.02
CA THR A 140 -7.16 10.66 30.11
C THR A 140 -8.58 10.36 29.61
N PRO A 141 -9.44 9.70 30.42
CA PRO A 141 -10.84 9.46 30.04
C PRO A 141 -11.62 10.75 29.72
N SER A 142 -11.35 11.84 30.45
CA SER A 142 -11.97 13.15 30.18
C SER A 142 -11.50 13.74 28.86
N GLY A 143 -10.19 13.70 28.60
CA GLY A 143 -9.61 14.13 27.34
C GLY A 143 -10.13 13.34 26.14
N LEU A 144 -10.29 12.01 26.30
CA LEU A 144 -10.88 11.17 25.23
C LEU A 144 -12.34 11.57 24.95
N ARG A 145 -13.15 11.85 25.97
CA ARG A 145 -14.53 12.33 25.78
C ARG A 145 -14.59 13.70 25.10
N SER A 146 -13.62 14.55 25.33
CA SER A 146 -13.54 15.84 24.62
C SER A 146 -13.16 15.68 23.14
N LEU A 147 -12.37 14.64 22.80
CA LEU A 147 -11.96 14.34 21.43
C LEU A 147 -13.00 13.54 20.66
N GLU A 148 -13.60 12.52 21.32
CA GLU A 148 -14.59 11.59 20.78
C GLU A 148 -15.69 11.37 21.85
N PRO A 149 -16.77 12.17 21.86
CA PRO A 149 -17.73 12.21 22.97
C PRO A 149 -18.39 10.86 23.28
N ASN A 150 -18.61 10.03 22.25
CA ASN A 150 -19.27 8.72 22.40
C ASN A 150 -18.29 7.58 22.72
N LEU A 151 -16.98 7.84 22.69
CA LEU A 151 -15.98 6.82 22.97
C LEU A 151 -15.91 6.50 24.48
N ARG A 152 -16.06 5.24 24.83
CA ARG A 152 -15.94 4.71 26.20
C ARG A 152 -14.61 3.99 26.35
N ALA A 153 -13.60 4.71 26.82
CA ALA A 153 -12.28 4.15 27.07
C ALA A 153 -11.72 4.64 28.41
N SER A 154 -10.82 3.86 29.01
CA SER A 154 -10.15 4.21 30.27
C SER A 154 -8.98 5.17 30.09
N CYS A 155 -8.30 5.05 28.97
CA CYS A 155 -7.22 5.95 28.53
C CYS A 155 -6.93 5.68 27.06
N GLY A 156 -6.04 6.47 26.47
CA GLY A 156 -5.63 6.27 25.08
C GLY A 156 -4.34 6.99 24.72
N ILE A 157 -3.92 6.76 23.49
CA ILE A 157 -2.83 7.47 22.85
C ILE A 157 -3.39 8.15 21.63
N VAL A 158 -3.08 9.44 21.47
CA VAL A 158 -3.43 10.23 20.28
C VAL A 158 -2.21 10.40 19.42
N ILE A 159 -2.37 10.17 18.11
CA ILE A 159 -1.36 10.37 17.09
C ILE A 159 -1.94 11.34 16.04
N PRO A 160 -1.56 12.62 16.10
CA PRO A 160 -2.20 13.65 15.29
C PRO A 160 -1.82 13.62 13.81
N SER A 161 -0.69 12.99 13.44
CA SER A 161 -0.15 12.99 12.08
C SER A 161 -0.84 12.02 11.12
N VAL A 162 -1.74 11.16 11.61
CA VAL A 162 -2.47 10.19 10.78
C VAL A 162 -3.61 10.90 10.06
N CYS A 163 -3.76 10.59 8.76
CA CYS A 163 -4.78 11.16 7.89
C CYS A 163 -5.54 10.05 7.17
N VAL A 164 -6.67 10.38 6.56
CA VAL A 164 -7.39 9.49 5.62
C VAL A 164 -7.49 10.20 4.28
N ILE A 165 -7.08 9.50 3.22
CA ILE A 165 -7.10 10.00 1.84
C ILE A 165 -8.12 9.20 1.01
N ASP A 166 -8.68 9.82 -0.02
CA ASP A 166 -9.35 9.07 -1.07
C ASP A 166 -8.29 8.29 -1.87
N SER A 167 -8.24 6.97 -1.62
CA SER A 167 -7.21 6.10 -2.18
C SER A 167 -7.30 6.02 -3.70
N LEU A 168 -8.51 5.98 -4.26
CA LEU A 168 -8.69 5.86 -5.70
C LEU A 168 -8.32 7.15 -6.41
N ALA A 169 -8.77 8.30 -5.91
CA ALA A 169 -8.38 9.61 -6.42
C ALA A 169 -6.85 9.82 -6.35
N PHE A 170 -6.20 9.31 -5.30
CA PHE A 170 -4.75 9.36 -5.16
C PHE A 170 -4.04 8.56 -6.25
N VAL A 171 -4.46 7.31 -6.51
CA VAL A 171 -3.87 6.48 -7.57
C VAL A 171 -4.11 7.09 -8.95
N GLN A 172 -5.32 7.58 -9.22
CA GLN A 172 -5.66 8.24 -10.48
C GLN A 172 -4.82 9.50 -10.73
N SER A 173 -4.59 10.29 -9.69
CA SER A 173 -3.73 11.47 -9.79
C SER A 173 -2.28 11.10 -10.11
N LEU A 174 -1.73 10.08 -9.46
CA LEU A 174 -0.38 9.58 -9.76
C LEU A 174 -0.28 9.05 -11.19
N ARG A 175 -1.30 8.32 -11.68
CA ARG A 175 -1.41 7.86 -13.05
C ARG A 175 -1.42 9.04 -14.03
N ASN A 176 -2.23 10.06 -13.78
CA ASN A 176 -2.35 11.23 -14.63
C ASN A 176 -1.00 11.99 -14.75
N ASP A 177 -0.29 12.15 -13.63
CA ASP A 177 1.04 12.77 -13.62
C ASP A 177 2.05 11.94 -14.42
N ALA A 178 2.04 10.60 -14.29
CA ALA A 178 2.92 9.72 -15.05
C ALA A 178 2.65 9.82 -16.57
N GLN A 179 1.38 9.80 -16.98
CA GLN A 179 0.99 9.94 -18.38
C GLN A 179 1.35 11.33 -18.93
N ALA A 180 1.14 12.40 -18.18
CA ALA A 180 1.54 13.74 -18.55
C ALA A 180 3.07 13.87 -18.73
N ALA A 181 3.84 13.04 -18.03
CA ALA A 181 5.30 12.94 -18.17
C ALA A 181 5.75 11.96 -19.27
N GLY A 182 4.83 11.44 -20.10
CA GLY A 182 5.13 10.60 -21.26
C GLY A 182 5.18 9.09 -21.00
N VAL A 183 4.71 8.62 -19.82
CA VAL A 183 4.58 7.19 -19.55
C VAL A 183 3.40 6.61 -20.31
N GLU A 184 3.60 5.52 -21.02
CA GLU A 184 2.53 4.72 -21.61
C GLU A 184 1.90 3.85 -20.52
N ILE A 185 0.57 3.85 -20.40
CA ILE A 185 -0.17 2.92 -19.54
C ILE A 185 -1.11 2.09 -20.41
N ALA A 186 -0.86 0.80 -20.44
CA ALA A 186 -1.61 -0.17 -21.22
C ALA A 186 -2.57 -0.93 -20.31
N PHE A 187 -3.84 -0.58 -20.35
CA PHE A 187 -4.92 -1.27 -19.68
C PHE A 187 -5.35 -2.54 -20.44
N ASP A 188 -6.04 -3.45 -19.73
CA ASP A 188 -6.46 -4.75 -20.27
C ASP A 188 -5.30 -5.54 -20.88
N ASN A 189 -4.13 -5.45 -20.26
CA ASN A 189 -2.88 -6.10 -20.69
C ASN A 189 -2.33 -6.98 -19.55
N ARG A 190 -2.92 -8.15 -19.34
CA ARG A 190 -2.45 -9.11 -18.35
C ARG A 190 -1.18 -9.80 -18.85
N VAL A 191 -0.09 -9.68 -18.08
CA VAL A 191 1.16 -10.41 -18.37
C VAL A 191 0.93 -11.90 -18.16
N ILE A 192 1.22 -12.70 -19.19
CA ILE A 192 1.04 -14.15 -19.24
C ILE A 192 2.31 -14.93 -19.55
N GLY A 193 3.36 -14.25 -20.00
CA GLY A 193 4.66 -14.85 -20.30
C GLY A 193 5.79 -13.83 -20.23
N MET A 194 6.99 -14.34 -19.99
CA MET A 194 8.20 -13.56 -19.95
C MET A 194 9.39 -14.41 -20.37
N GLU A 195 10.13 -13.96 -21.38
CA GLU A 195 11.30 -14.61 -21.91
C GLU A 195 12.50 -13.68 -21.89
N GLU A 196 13.64 -14.19 -21.48
CA GLU A 196 14.90 -13.49 -21.55
C GLU A 196 15.48 -13.59 -22.96
N GLN A 197 15.72 -12.46 -23.60
CA GLN A 197 16.30 -12.38 -24.94
C GLN A 197 17.54 -11.48 -24.93
N GLY A 198 18.67 -12.03 -24.51
CA GLY A 198 19.91 -11.29 -24.33
C GLY A 198 19.77 -10.24 -23.22
N PRO A 199 20.06 -8.94 -23.51
CA PRO A 199 19.98 -7.88 -22.51
C PRO A 199 18.55 -7.33 -22.27
N ALA A 200 17.52 -7.99 -22.80
CA ALA A 200 16.13 -7.55 -22.74
C ALA A 200 15.19 -8.71 -22.36
N TYR A 201 14.00 -8.35 -21.88
CA TYR A 201 12.86 -9.26 -21.78
C TYR A 201 11.91 -9.09 -22.97
N LEU A 202 11.40 -10.20 -23.48
CA LEU A 202 10.17 -10.25 -24.25
C LEU A 202 9.04 -10.55 -23.27
N VAL A 203 8.18 -9.57 -23.04
CA VAL A 203 7.01 -9.67 -22.15
C VAL A 203 5.78 -9.90 -23.02
N THR A 204 5.08 -11.02 -22.79
CA THR A 204 3.85 -11.38 -23.49
C THR A 204 2.65 -11.09 -22.60
N THR A 205 1.72 -10.31 -23.12
CA THR A 205 0.40 -10.10 -22.50
C THR A 205 -0.65 -10.89 -23.28
N ASP A 206 -1.87 -10.96 -22.77
CA ASP A 206 -3.03 -11.53 -23.47
C ASP A 206 -3.45 -10.70 -24.71
N ARG A 207 -2.79 -9.56 -24.98
CA ARG A 207 -3.10 -8.69 -26.12
C ARG A 207 -1.93 -8.42 -27.06
N ARG A 208 -0.70 -8.35 -26.54
CA ARG A 208 0.49 -7.97 -27.33
C ARG A 208 1.78 -8.47 -26.69
N GLN A 209 2.85 -8.35 -27.45
CA GLN A 209 4.21 -8.54 -26.95
C GLN A 209 4.95 -7.20 -26.94
N ILE A 210 5.82 -7.02 -25.95
CA ILE A 210 6.70 -5.85 -25.82
C ILE A 210 8.13 -6.30 -25.47
N ARG A 211 9.13 -5.50 -25.88
CA ARG A 211 10.52 -5.68 -25.45
C ARG A 211 10.91 -4.60 -24.46
N THR A 212 11.62 -4.97 -23.40
CA THR A 212 12.08 -4.02 -22.39
C THR A 212 13.46 -4.37 -21.86
N ALA A 213 14.31 -3.36 -21.59
CA ALA A 213 15.62 -3.56 -20.99
C ALA A 213 15.57 -3.84 -19.48
N GLY A 214 14.48 -3.48 -18.83
CA GLY A 214 14.27 -3.76 -17.41
C GLY A 214 12.80 -3.89 -17.06
N LEU A 215 12.54 -4.66 -16.03
CA LEU A 215 11.20 -4.91 -15.50
C LEU A 215 11.14 -4.61 -14.00
N ILE A 216 10.10 -3.87 -13.60
CA ILE A 216 9.75 -3.63 -12.21
C ILE A 216 8.41 -4.30 -11.92
N ASN A 217 8.45 -5.35 -11.13
CA ASN A 217 7.27 -6.07 -10.70
C ASN A 217 6.61 -5.34 -9.52
N ALA A 218 5.54 -4.60 -9.79
CA ALA A 218 4.69 -3.90 -8.84
C ALA A 218 3.26 -4.48 -8.84
N ALA A 219 3.11 -5.77 -9.18
CA ALA A 219 1.84 -6.45 -9.40
C ALA A 219 1.06 -6.78 -8.10
N GLY A 220 1.49 -6.26 -6.94
CA GLY A 220 0.76 -6.32 -5.69
C GLY A 220 0.40 -7.75 -5.28
N LEU A 221 -0.89 -8.10 -5.35
CA LEU A 221 -1.41 -9.41 -4.99
C LEU A 221 -0.90 -10.55 -5.91
N HIS A 222 -0.46 -10.21 -7.12
CA HIS A 222 0.07 -11.15 -8.12
C HIS A 222 1.59 -11.06 -8.33
N ALA A 223 2.30 -10.40 -7.39
CA ALA A 223 3.74 -10.19 -7.54
C ALA A 223 4.55 -11.51 -7.53
N ASP A 224 4.10 -12.53 -6.83
CA ASP A 224 4.71 -13.86 -6.84
C ASP A 224 4.47 -14.59 -8.17
N ASP A 225 3.27 -14.44 -8.77
CA ASP A 225 2.95 -15.02 -10.08
C ASP A 225 3.86 -14.40 -11.18
N ILE A 226 4.01 -13.07 -11.17
CA ILE A 226 4.90 -12.36 -12.11
C ILE A 226 6.37 -12.73 -11.88
N ALA A 227 6.81 -12.85 -10.63
CA ALA A 227 8.17 -13.28 -10.33
C ALA A 227 8.45 -14.70 -10.83
N ALA A 228 7.46 -15.61 -10.76
CA ALA A 228 7.58 -16.99 -11.26
C ALA A 228 7.69 -17.07 -12.79
N LEU A 229 7.13 -16.13 -13.54
CA LEU A 229 7.32 -16.03 -14.99
C LEU A 229 8.76 -15.66 -15.37
N ALA A 230 9.46 -14.88 -14.54
CA ALA A 230 10.82 -14.41 -14.81
C ALA A 230 11.92 -15.27 -14.18
N LEU A 231 11.58 -16.04 -13.13
CA LEU A 231 12.54 -16.81 -12.32
C LEU A 231 12.08 -18.27 -12.21
N SER A 232 12.82 -19.17 -12.80
CA SER A 232 12.52 -20.62 -12.76
C SER A 232 12.44 -21.17 -11.33
N ASN A 233 13.13 -20.57 -10.37
CA ASN A 233 13.10 -20.95 -8.95
C ASN A 233 12.69 -19.73 -8.09
N SER A 234 11.49 -19.20 -8.31
CA SER A 234 10.99 -18.08 -7.51
C SER A 234 10.81 -18.48 -6.04
N LYS A 235 11.41 -17.70 -5.14
CA LYS A 235 11.32 -17.88 -3.67
C LYS A 235 10.11 -17.16 -3.06
N TYR A 236 9.31 -16.49 -3.88
CA TYR A 236 8.19 -15.68 -3.42
C TYR A 236 6.90 -16.49 -3.40
N SER A 237 6.13 -16.31 -2.32
CA SER A 237 4.80 -16.92 -2.17
C SER A 237 3.91 -15.94 -1.41
N ILE A 238 2.79 -15.58 -2.00
CA ILE A 238 1.77 -14.70 -1.41
C ILE A 238 0.59 -15.57 -0.95
N ARG A 239 0.28 -15.50 0.34
CA ARG A 239 -0.99 -15.98 0.88
C ARG A 239 -1.94 -14.78 0.99
N PRO A 240 -3.03 -14.77 0.24
CA PRO A 240 -3.98 -13.67 0.27
C PRO A 240 -4.75 -13.67 1.59
N VAL A 241 -4.92 -12.48 2.17
CA VAL A 241 -5.75 -12.28 3.37
C VAL A 241 -6.80 -11.22 3.07
N ARG A 242 -8.07 -11.63 3.07
CA ARG A 242 -9.20 -10.73 2.84
C ARG A 242 -9.45 -9.89 4.08
N GLY A 243 -9.62 -8.61 3.89
CA GLY A 243 -10.03 -7.64 4.91
C GLY A 243 -11.38 -7.07 4.54
N GLU A 244 -12.38 -7.30 5.36
CA GLU A 244 -13.76 -6.92 5.10
C GLU A 244 -14.12 -5.65 5.86
N TYR A 245 -14.95 -4.82 5.24
CA TYR A 245 -15.35 -3.54 5.77
C TYR A 245 -16.87 -3.40 5.79
N TYR A 246 -17.36 -2.91 6.92
CA TYR A 246 -18.72 -2.41 7.06
C TYR A 246 -18.70 -0.88 7.06
N GLU A 247 -19.84 -0.29 6.80
CA GLU A 247 -20.10 1.14 6.90
C GLU A 247 -21.08 1.42 8.04
N LEU A 248 -20.81 2.46 8.80
CA LEU A 248 -21.72 2.94 9.82
C LEU A 248 -22.81 3.80 9.19
N VAL A 249 -24.09 3.35 9.26
CA VAL A 249 -25.23 4.01 8.60
C VAL A 249 -26.03 4.91 9.52
N ALA A 250 -25.98 4.69 10.82
CA ALA A 250 -26.74 5.50 11.80
C ALA A 250 -26.24 6.94 11.83
N SER A 251 -27.11 7.88 11.47
CA SER A 251 -26.75 9.30 11.29
C SER A 251 -26.24 9.97 12.57
N SER A 252 -26.78 9.61 13.75
CA SER A 252 -26.35 10.13 15.04
C SER A 252 -24.95 9.63 15.43
N GLN A 253 -24.69 8.33 15.26
CA GLN A 253 -23.40 7.70 15.56
C GLN A 253 -22.30 8.13 14.57
N LYS A 254 -22.66 8.22 13.28
CA LYS A 254 -21.75 8.63 12.21
C LYS A 254 -21.21 10.05 12.41
N ARG A 255 -22.04 10.99 12.82
CA ARG A 255 -21.64 12.39 13.06
C ARG A 255 -20.72 12.57 14.28
N SER A 256 -20.66 11.58 15.16
CA SER A 256 -19.85 11.67 16.38
C SER A 256 -18.47 11.07 16.26
N ILE A 257 -18.12 10.43 15.13
CA ILE A 257 -16.78 9.86 14.87
C ILE A 257 -15.98 10.83 14.04
N GLY A 258 -15.11 11.56 14.70
CA GLY A 258 -14.23 12.56 14.07
C GLY A 258 -12.81 12.05 13.81
N ARG A 259 -12.40 10.96 14.46
CA ARG A 259 -11.05 10.39 14.39
C ARG A 259 -11.05 8.92 14.07
N LEU A 260 -9.90 8.43 13.64
CA LEU A 260 -9.63 6.99 13.60
C LEU A 260 -9.54 6.44 15.02
N VAL A 261 -10.30 5.40 15.34
CA VAL A 261 -10.31 4.74 16.65
C VAL A 261 -9.86 3.30 16.49
N TYR A 262 -8.70 2.99 17.05
CA TYR A 262 -8.07 1.67 17.04
C TYR A 262 -8.13 1.03 18.42
N PRO A 263 -8.36 -0.29 18.50
CA PRO A 263 -8.17 -1.01 19.76
C PRO A 263 -6.69 -1.09 20.10
N ALA A 264 -6.39 -1.08 21.37
CA ALA A 264 -5.10 -1.49 21.88
C ALA A 264 -4.94 -3.01 21.71
N LEU A 265 -3.96 -3.44 20.92
CA LEU A 265 -3.73 -4.86 20.66
C LEU A 265 -2.52 -5.41 21.42
N PRO A 266 -2.58 -6.70 21.85
CA PRO A 266 -1.45 -7.33 22.51
C PRO A 266 -0.24 -7.42 21.56
N PRO A 267 0.98 -7.52 22.12
CA PRO A 267 2.23 -7.55 21.35
C PRO A 267 2.31 -8.62 20.26
N LYS A 268 1.62 -9.74 20.45
CA LYS A 268 1.61 -10.87 19.50
C LYS A 268 0.40 -10.89 18.55
N ALA A 269 -0.45 -9.87 18.59
CA ALA A 269 -1.60 -9.81 17.68
C ALA A 269 -1.10 -9.64 16.22
N THR A 270 -1.70 -10.39 15.31
CA THR A 270 -1.58 -10.17 13.88
C THR A 270 -2.51 -9.02 13.47
N GLY A 271 -2.06 -8.18 12.54
CA GLY A 271 -2.85 -7.06 12.04
C GLY A 271 -3.02 -5.90 13.04
N LYS A 272 -4.02 -5.05 12.78
CA LYS A 272 -4.31 -3.82 13.54
C LYS A 272 -5.63 -3.87 14.29
N GLY A 273 -6.34 -5.00 14.24
CA GLY A 273 -7.68 -5.20 14.79
C GLY A 273 -8.78 -4.46 14.04
N ILE A 274 -10.02 -4.87 14.29
CA ILE A 274 -11.19 -4.15 13.78
C ILE A 274 -11.23 -2.77 14.43
N HIS A 275 -11.22 -1.75 13.59
CA HIS A 275 -11.20 -0.34 13.99
C HIS A 275 -12.23 0.44 13.16
N LEU A 276 -12.41 1.70 13.45
CA LEU A 276 -13.32 2.56 12.67
C LEU A 276 -12.71 3.93 12.46
N GLY A 277 -13.24 4.63 11.46
CA GLY A 277 -12.82 6.00 11.21
C GLY A 277 -13.57 6.67 10.07
N PRO A 278 -13.52 8.01 10.05
CA PRO A 278 -14.18 8.79 9.01
C PRO A 278 -13.38 8.71 7.69
N ARG A 279 -14.09 8.87 6.58
CA ARG A 279 -13.57 9.07 5.23
C ARG A 279 -13.75 10.52 4.79
N PRO A 280 -12.99 11.00 3.79
CA PRO A 280 -13.15 12.36 3.26
C PRO A 280 -14.56 12.67 2.75
N ASN A 281 -15.30 11.66 2.27
CA ASN A 281 -16.69 11.78 1.81
C ASN A 281 -17.73 11.76 2.95
N GLY A 282 -17.28 11.78 4.21
CA GLY A 282 -18.14 11.78 5.39
C GLY A 282 -18.72 10.40 5.77
N GLN A 283 -18.39 9.32 5.07
CA GLN A 283 -18.70 7.95 5.50
C GLN A 283 -17.78 7.55 6.65
N VAL A 284 -18.27 6.62 7.49
CA VAL A 284 -17.44 6.00 8.53
C VAL A 284 -17.34 4.51 8.24
N PHE A 285 -16.11 4.04 8.03
CA PHE A 285 -15.84 2.62 7.84
C PHE A 285 -15.62 1.93 9.18
N VAL A 286 -15.93 0.65 9.22
CA VAL A 286 -15.68 -0.29 10.33
C VAL A 286 -14.94 -1.50 9.77
N GLY A 287 -13.78 -1.80 10.33
CA GLY A 287 -12.92 -2.87 9.83
C GLY A 287 -11.49 -2.38 9.58
N PRO A 288 -10.67 -3.19 8.94
CA PRO A 288 -11.00 -4.53 8.47
C PRO A 288 -10.80 -5.61 9.53
N ASN A 289 -11.38 -6.78 9.29
CA ASN A 289 -10.96 -8.04 9.88
C ASN A 289 -9.79 -8.67 9.12
N GLU A 290 -9.47 -9.93 9.40
CA GLU A 290 -8.48 -10.74 8.67
C GLU A 290 -9.06 -12.13 8.42
N VAL A 291 -9.39 -12.44 7.17
CA VAL A 291 -9.90 -13.74 6.71
C VAL A 291 -8.87 -14.34 5.76
N PRO A 292 -8.16 -15.41 6.14
CA PRO A 292 -7.31 -16.15 5.21
C PRO A 292 -8.17 -16.75 4.08
N ILE A 293 -7.73 -16.57 2.84
CA ILE A 293 -8.36 -17.10 1.64
C ILE A 293 -7.33 -17.80 0.76
N VAL A 294 -7.77 -18.59 -0.20
CA VAL A 294 -6.90 -19.27 -1.16
C VAL A 294 -6.91 -18.54 -2.51
N ASP A 295 -8.09 -18.19 -2.97
CA ASP A 295 -8.27 -17.50 -4.26
C ASP A 295 -8.01 -15.98 -4.10
N LYS A 296 -7.05 -15.46 -4.87
CA LYS A 296 -6.70 -14.04 -4.92
C LYS A 296 -7.83 -13.15 -5.46
N SER A 297 -8.90 -13.73 -5.99
CA SER A 297 -10.10 -13.05 -6.51
C SER A 297 -11.32 -13.17 -5.60
N ASP A 298 -11.21 -13.84 -4.46
CA ASP A 298 -12.34 -14.04 -3.54
C ASP A 298 -12.60 -12.81 -2.66
N TYR A 299 -13.41 -11.89 -3.16
CA TYR A 299 -13.84 -10.70 -2.43
C TYR A 299 -15.15 -10.87 -1.65
N LEU A 300 -15.96 -11.90 -1.93
CA LEU A 300 -17.35 -11.96 -1.48
C LEU A 300 -17.79 -13.29 -0.87
N SER A 301 -17.04 -14.38 -1.01
CA SER A 301 -17.46 -15.69 -0.48
C SER A 301 -17.54 -15.67 1.04
N HIS A 302 -18.69 -16.03 1.58
CA HIS A 302 -18.94 -16.16 3.00
C HIS A 302 -18.47 -14.93 3.82
N PRO A 303 -19.11 -13.76 3.65
CA PRO A 303 -18.73 -12.55 4.38
C PRO A 303 -18.91 -12.76 5.88
N THR A 304 -17.97 -12.25 6.67
CA THR A 304 -18.04 -12.29 8.14
C THR A 304 -19.28 -11.56 8.62
N PRO A 305 -20.12 -12.16 9.47
CA PRO A 305 -21.33 -11.51 9.98
C PRO A 305 -21.04 -10.17 10.69
N PRO A 306 -21.94 -9.18 10.61
CA PRO A 306 -21.77 -7.87 11.25
C PRO A 306 -21.62 -7.95 12.77
N GLY A 307 -22.16 -8.99 13.41
CA GLY A 307 -22.02 -9.24 14.85
C GLY A 307 -20.57 -9.33 15.33
N VAL A 308 -19.65 -9.87 14.50
CA VAL A 308 -18.21 -9.93 14.82
C VAL A 308 -17.59 -8.53 14.90
N PHE A 309 -17.99 -7.64 14.00
CA PHE A 309 -17.53 -6.25 13.98
C PHE A 309 -18.15 -5.46 15.14
N LEU A 310 -19.41 -5.73 15.43
CA LEU A 310 -20.14 -5.13 16.55
C LEU A 310 -19.45 -5.48 17.87
N GLU A 311 -19.19 -6.76 18.15
CA GLU A 311 -18.53 -7.23 19.38
C GLU A 311 -17.16 -6.54 19.57
N ALA A 312 -16.37 -6.42 18.51
CA ALA A 312 -15.07 -5.76 18.56
C ALA A 312 -15.16 -4.27 18.95
N LEU A 313 -16.27 -3.59 18.60
CA LEU A 313 -16.45 -2.16 18.82
C LEU A 313 -17.28 -1.81 20.04
N GLN A 314 -18.20 -2.67 20.48
CA GLN A 314 -19.12 -2.37 21.61
C GLN A 314 -18.40 -2.03 22.91
N LYS A 315 -17.19 -2.56 23.12
CA LYS A 315 -16.35 -2.18 24.26
C LYS A 315 -15.97 -0.69 24.30
N PHE A 316 -15.99 -0.04 23.15
CA PHE A 316 -15.70 1.39 22.97
C PHE A 316 -16.93 2.22 22.65
N LEU A 317 -17.89 1.62 21.95
CA LEU A 317 -19.14 2.25 21.48
C LEU A 317 -20.34 1.39 21.90
N PRO A 318 -20.71 1.36 23.20
CA PRO A 318 -21.74 0.44 23.71
C PRO A 318 -23.15 0.70 23.17
N ALA A 319 -23.41 1.88 22.62
CA ALA A 319 -24.69 2.20 21.99
C ALA A 319 -24.81 1.69 20.55
N LEU A 320 -23.74 1.14 19.96
CA LEU A 320 -23.74 0.61 18.60
C LEU A 320 -24.58 -0.67 18.54
N LYS A 321 -25.41 -0.78 17.50
CA LYS A 321 -26.27 -1.94 17.21
C LYS A 321 -25.86 -2.56 15.88
N GLU A 322 -26.23 -3.81 15.67
CA GLU A 322 -25.98 -4.51 14.41
C GLU A 322 -26.67 -3.83 13.21
N SER A 323 -27.88 -3.30 13.43
CA SER A 323 -28.64 -2.52 12.43
C SER A 323 -27.94 -1.23 11.98
N ASP A 324 -26.92 -0.76 12.73
CA ASP A 324 -26.13 0.41 12.38
C ASP A 324 -25.02 0.09 11.39
N LEU A 325 -24.76 -1.20 11.13
CA LEU A 325 -23.72 -1.69 10.25
C LEU A 325 -24.29 -2.19 8.93
N ARG A 326 -23.77 -1.67 7.82
CA ARG A 326 -24.08 -2.13 6.45
C ARG A 326 -22.80 -2.66 5.82
N TRP A 327 -22.89 -3.79 5.11
CA TRP A 327 -21.79 -4.28 4.30
C TRP A 327 -21.29 -3.19 3.33
N GLY A 328 -20.00 -3.00 3.30
CA GLY A 328 -19.35 -2.05 2.40
C GLY A 328 -18.62 -2.75 1.26
N TYR A 329 -17.47 -3.30 1.55
CA TYR A 329 -16.61 -3.96 0.55
C TYR A 329 -15.55 -4.82 1.25
N ALA A 330 -14.79 -5.57 0.44
CA ALA A 330 -13.58 -6.25 0.89
C ALA A 330 -12.38 -5.85 0.03
N GLY A 331 -11.18 -5.91 0.65
CA GLY A 331 -9.90 -5.81 -0.02
C GLY A 331 -9.02 -6.99 0.33
N ILE A 332 -8.05 -7.33 -0.51
CA ILE A 332 -7.16 -8.48 -0.28
C ILE A 332 -5.73 -7.99 -0.10
N ARG A 333 -5.09 -8.44 0.99
CA ARG A 333 -3.70 -8.10 1.32
C ARG A 333 -2.74 -9.14 0.75
N PRO A 334 -1.63 -8.73 0.11
CA PRO A 334 -0.58 -9.61 -0.39
C PRO A 334 0.39 -10.00 0.74
N CYS A 335 -0.02 -10.91 1.63
CA CYS A 335 0.82 -11.34 2.74
C CYS A 335 1.89 -12.32 2.25
N VAL A 336 3.17 -12.02 2.46
CA VAL A 336 4.28 -12.91 2.08
C VAL A 336 4.57 -13.91 3.18
N MET A 337 4.80 -15.15 2.77
CA MET A 337 5.18 -16.24 3.65
C MET A 337 6.67 -16.61 3.49
N ALA A 338 7.30 -17.01 4.59
CA ALA A 338 8.59 -17.69 4.63
C ALA A 338 8.36 -19.03 5.35
N GLY A 339 8.10 -20.08 4.59
CA GLY A 339 7.51 -21.30 5.13
C GLY A 339 6.12 -21.01 5.70
N GLU A 340 5.89 -21.37 6.96
CA GLU A 340 4.63 -21.09 7.65
C GLU A 340 4.54 -19.70 8.30
N GLN A 341 5.65 -18.97 8.38
CA GLN A 341 5.69 -17.67 9.04
C GLN A 341 5.42 -16.54 8.05
N ARG A 342 4.54 -15.60 8.44
CA ARG A 342 4.32 -14.36 7.72
C ARG A 342 5.54 -13.45 7.85
N LYS A 343 6.12 -13.01 6.74
CA LYS A 343 7.16 -11.97 6.73
C LYS A 343 6.55 -10.64 7.17
N SER A 344 7.26 -9.95 8.04
CA SER A 344 6.76 -8.71 8.64
C SER A 344 7.16 -7.45 7.88
N ASP A 345 8.08 -7.52 6.91
CA ASP A 345 8.59 -6.36 6.18
C ASP A 345 8.34 -6.45 4.67
N PHE A 346 8.43 -5.32 3.96
CA PHE A 346 8.40 -5.26 2.51
C PHE A 346 9.63 -5.94 1.90
N ILE A 347 9.44 -6.57 0.76
CA ILE A 347 10.53 -7.10 -0.04
C ILE A 347 10.70 -6.19 -1.26
N VAL A 348 11.89 -5.59 -1.37
CA VAL A 348 12.37 -4.89 -2.56
C VAL A 348 13.68 -5.60 -2.93
N SER A 349 13.66 -6.33 -4.03
CA SER A 349 14.79 -7.18 -4.43
C SER A 349 15.18 -6.92 -5.88
N VAL A 350 16.45 -6.68 -6.12
CA VAL A 350 17.04 -6.77 -7.45
C VAL A 350 17.42 -8.23 -7.64
N ASP A 351 16.60 -8.97 -8.38
CA ASP A 351 16.82 -10.41 -8.57
C ASP A 351 17.64 -10.71 -9.83
N ARG A 352 17.82 -9.72 -10.70
CA ARG A 352 18.70 -9.78 -11.88
C ARG A 352 19.12 -8.37 -12.30
N ASP A 353 20.38 -8.22 -12.69
CA ASP A 353 20.93 -6.95 -13.16
C ASP A 353 20.82 -6.77 -14.66
N SER A 354 20.92 -7.84 -15.47
CA SER A 354 20.83 -7.77 -16.93
C SER A 354 20.19 -9.05 -17.52
N PRO A 355 19.02 -8.94 -18.17
CA PRO A 355 18.14 -7.78 -18.14
C PRO A 355 17.67 -7.48 -16.71
N LEU A 356 17.43 -6.20 -16.42
CA LEU A 356 17.10 -5.79 -15.04
C LEU A 356 15.76 -6.35 -14.59
N LEU A 357 15.73 -6.97 -13.39
CA LEU A 357 14.50 -7.41 -12.74
C LEU A 357 14.47 -6.95 -11.29
N ILE A 358 13.49 -6.13 -10.96
CA ILE A 358 13.22 -5.69 -9.58
C ILE A 358 11.85 -6.22 -9.16
N ASN A 359 11.81 -6.98 -8.07
CA ASN A 359 10.58 -7.51 -7.49
C ASN A 359 10.19 -6.76 -6.22
N LEU A 360 8.93 -6.25 -6.20
CA LEU A 360 8.30 -5.63 -5.05
C LEU A 360 7.22 -6.58 -4.53
N VAL A 361 7.52 -7.32 -3.47
CA VAL A 361 6.64 -8.39 -3.00
C VAL A 361 6.21 -8.13 -1.56
N GLY A 362 4.95 -8.42 -1.26
CA GLY A 362 4.40 -8.21 0.08
C GLY A 362 4.19 -6.74 0.46
N ILE A 363 3.92 -5.90 -0.53
CA ILE A 363 3.61 -4.49 -0.27
C ILE A 363 2.14 -4.38 0.20
N GLU A 364 1.89 -4.92 1.39
CA GLU A 364 0.62 -4.81 2.12
C GLU A 364 0.54 -3.51 2.94
N SER A 365 -0.39 -3.41 3.92
CA SER A 365 -0.38 -2.25 4.84
C SER A 365 0.95 -2.14 5.60
N PRO A 366 1.55 -0.93 5.59
CA PRO A 366 1.07 0.38 5.15
C PRO A 366 1.50 0.81 3.72
N GLY A 367 1.35 -0.03 2.71
CA GLY A 367 1.82 0.20 1.33
C GLY A 367 1.27 1.48 0.69
N LEU A 368 -0.01 1.84 0.94
CA LEU A 368 -0.59 3.09 0.47
C LEU A 368 0.21 4.30 1.00
N SER A 369 0.47 4.31 2.32
CA SER A 369 1.26 5.36 2.97
C SER A 369 2.69 5.42 2.44
N ALA A 370 3.28 4.24 2.17
CA ALA A 370 4.68 4.11 1.77
C ALA A 370 4.93 4.39 0.28
N ALA A 371 3.88 4.40 -0.56
CA ALA A 371 4.01 4.31 -2.01
C ALA A 371 4.97 5.34 -2.64
N MET A 372 4.87 6.62 -2.24
CA MET A 372 5.73 7.67 -2.79
C MET A 372 7.19 7.56 -2.32
N ALA A 373 7.42 7.20 -1.05
CA ALA A 373 8.78 6.97 -0.54
C ALA A 373 9.38 5.68 -1.13
N LEU A 374 8.56 4.64 -1.33
CA LEU A 374 8.97 3.40 -2.00
C LEU A 374 9.37 3.67 -3.46
N ALA A 375 8.64 4.55 -4.16
CA ALA A 375 9.01 4.96 -5.51
C ALA A 375 10.39 5.62 -5.53
N ARG A 376 10.68 6.55 -4.63
CA ARG A 376 12.01 7.14 -4.47
C ARG A 376 13.07 6.08 -4.15
N HIS A 377 12.78 5.20 -3.20
CA HIS A 377 13.69 4.12 -2.82
C HIS A 377 14.07 3.24 -4.01
N VAL A 378 13.09 2.82 -4.83
CA VAL A 378 13.34 2.01 -6.04
C VAL A 378 14.16 2.77 -7.07
N THR A 379 13.82 4.03 -7.32
CA THR A 379 14.54 4.86 -8.31
C THR A 379 15.94 5.25 -7.86
N ASP A 380 16.23 5.19 -6.55
CA ASP A 380 17.55 5.43 -5.98
C ASP A 380 18.45 4.18 -5.94
N LEU A 381 17.93 3.01 -6.31
CA LEU A 381 18.75 1.81 -6.45
C LEU A 381 19.88 2.04 -7.46
N SER A 382 21.09 1.57 -7.14
CA SER A 382 22.28 1.78 -7.96
C SER A 382 22.10 1.29 -9.40
N CYS A 383 21.44 0.14 -9.59
CA CYS A 383 21.16 -0.42 -10.91
C CYS A 383 20.25 0.47 -11.77
N ILE A 384 19.28 1.18 -11.17
CA ILE A 384 18.45 2.17 -11.86
C ILE A 384 19.24 3.43 -12.15
N ARG A 385 19.94 3.97 -11.14
CA ARG A 385 20.69 5.22 -11.29
C ARG A 385 21.80 5.12 -12.32
N GLN A 386 22.59 4.06 -12.30
CA GLN A 386 23.70 3.87 -13.25
C GLN A 386 23.21 3.62 -14.67
N ARG A 387 22.14 2.86 -14.83
CA ARG A 387 21.65 2.46 -16.17
C ARG A 387 20.79 3.53 -16.84
N PHE A 388 19.99 4.26 -16.09
CA PHE A 388 18.94 5.12 -16.65
C PHE A 388 19.05 6.60 -16.28
N HIS A 389 19.90 6.97 -15.31
CA HIS A 389 20.07 8.36 -14.84
C HIS A 389 21.52 8.83 -14.80
N ALA A 390 22.47 8.03 -15.28
CA ALA A 390 23.85 8.49 -15.39
C ALA A 390 23.92 9.70 -16.33
N PRO A 391 24.71 10.76 -16.01
CA PRO A 391 25.00 11.81 -16.97
C PRO A 391 25.67 11.18 -18.20
N ALA A 392 25.41 11.72 -19.39
CA ALA A 392 26.12 11.30 -20.59
C ALA A 392 27.63 11.37 -20.31
N PRO A 393 28.42 10.37 -20.76
CA PRO A 393 29.86 10.45 -20.62
C PRO A 393 30.34 11.77 -21.26
N SER A 394 31.07 12.56 -20.50
CA SER A 394 31.69 13.77 -21.03
C SER A 394 32.55 13.33 -22.22
N VAL A 395 32.24 13.83 -23.41
CA VAL A 395 33.09 13.66 -24.60
C VAL A 395 34.41 14.29 -24.21
N VAL A 396 35.39 13.47 -23.92
CA VAL A 396 36.78 13.93 -23.76
C VAL A 396 37.20 14.33 -25.14
N ASP A 397 37.22 15.63 -25.36
CA ASP A 397 37.77 16.21 -26.61
C ASP A 397 39.27 15.89 -26.64
N HIS A 398 39.65 14.91 -27.46
CA HIS A 398 41.01 14.54 -27.72
C HIS A 398 41.66 15.45 -28.80
N SER A 399 41.20 16.70 -28.94
CA SER A 399 41.85 17.69 -29.76
C SER A 399 42.84 18.53 -28.94
N ARG A 400 44.00 17.94 -28.61
CA ARG A 400 45.27 18.65 -28.33
C ARG A 400 46.44 17.82 -28.81
#